data_bed6d414b0387c5e78fec774893c2d7a
#
_entry.id   bed6d414b0387c5e78fec774893c2d7a
#
_cell.length_a   1.000
_cell.length_b   1.000
_cell.length_c   1.000
_cell.angle_alpha   90.00
_cell.angle_beta   90.00
_cell.angle_gamma   90.00
#
_symmetry.space_group_name_H-M   'P 1'
#
loop_
_entity.id
_entity.type
_entity.pdbx_description
1 polymer ?
#
loop_
_entity_poly.entity_id
_entity_poly.type
_entity_poly.pdbx_seq_one_letter_code
_entity_poly.pdbx_strand_id
1 'polypeptide(L)'
;MNLIGLRIKNIRKEKKLTLKDVAQGIISVPYLANIENGIKVASLETLIHIARRLDIPEEILLMSEDEENRALLKELDEIFELLVCSNPKEIESRLMKIAENVELQHESPAVELSFYCLQVAFYYKTWKFSRAEEVEAKYLKNAEKRVENAFPPQLLSYYYYGQAVKHSHATCNYQLAVEYWEKCVALTDNKNFLTVFHVCICINYICQSIYEPALGHIQQAWDLIKDEEQERFVSILYFYGYIYFQIGFIVEAKYRFKQTLQYFSKYPEAKKIYYFVVQLKMAEIENIEGNETLFYEKITSLYKELIAYETTNISFNNNDYLVITEL
;
A
#
# COMPACT_ATOMS: atom_id res chain seq x y z
N MET A 1 19.74 7.67 13.20
CA MET A 1 19.72 6.25 12.73
C MET A 1 20.53 6.18 11.44
N ASN A 2 21.30 5.15 11.19
CA ASN A 2 22.33 5.24 10.14
C ASN A 2 21.94 4.46 8.87
N LEU A 3 21.15 5.08 7.99
CA LEU A 3 20.80 4.52 6.67
C LEU A 3 22.01 4.42 5.72
N ILE A 4 23.11 5.13 6.01
CA ILE A 4 24.37 5.09 5.25
C ILE A 4 24.94 3.66 5.22
N GLY A 5 24.81 2.91 6.30
CA GLY A 5 25.25 1.52 6.34
C GLY A 5 24.55 0.63 5.30
N LEU A 6 23.25 0.84 5.07
CA LEU A 6 22.52 0.11 4.05
C LEU A 6 23.00 0.49 2.64
N ARG A 7 23.25 1.78 2.39
CA ARG A 7 23.83 2.28 1.13
C ARG A 7 25.20 1.64 0.86
N ILE A 8 26.09 1.63 1.85
CA ILE A 8 27.40 0.95 1.75
C ILE A 8 27.22 -0.52 1.34
N LYS A 9 26.29 -1.23 2.00
CA LYS A 9 25.99 -2.63 1.71
C LYS A 9 25.48 -2.86 0.31
N ASN A 10 24.58 -2.00 -0.18
CA ASN A 10 24.02 -2.09 -1.53
C ASN A 10 25.13 -1.88 -2.58
N ILE A 11 25.91 -0.80 -2.48
CA ILE A 11 27.01 -0.50 -3.40
C ILE A 11 28.07 -1.62 -3.37
N ARG A 12 28.46 -2.09 -2.18
CA ARG A 12 29.40 -3.20 -2.06
C ARG A 12 28.92 -4.46 -2.80
N LYS A 13 27.65 -4.82 -2.63
CA LYS A 13 27.06 -6.00 -3.28
C LYS A 13 26.92 -5.82 -4.79
N GLU A 14 26.55 -4.64 -5.24
CA GLU A 14 26.48 -4.31 -6.68
C GLU A 14 27.84 -4.48 -7.33
N LYS A 15 28.90 -4.01 -6.66
CA LYS A 15 30.30 -4.20 -7.09
C LYS A 15 30.86 -5.61 -6.83
N LYS A 16 30.04 -6.54 -6.29
CA LYS A 16 30.40 -7.93 -5.98
C LYS A 16 31.58 -8.08 -5.00
N LEU A 17 31.79 -7.07 -4.15
CA LEU A 17 32.85 -7.07 -3.15
C LEU A 17 32.42 -7.80 -1.86
N THR A 18 33.38 -8.49 -1.21
CA THR A 18 33.16 -9.09 0.12
C THR A 18 33.31 -8.04 1.21
N LEU A 19 32.81 -8.34 2.43
CA LEU A 19 33.09 -7.50 3.60
C LEU A 19 34.59 -7.33 3.86
N LYS A 20 35.39 -8.38 3.58
CA LYS A 20 36.83 -8.34 3.76
C LYS A 20 37.49 -7.37 2.78
N ASP A 21 37.07 -7.36 1.52
CA ASP A 21 37.63 -6.49 0.49
C ASP A 21 37.47 -5.01 0.84
N VAL A 22 36.32 -4.64 1.43
CA VAL A 22 36.03 -3.27 1.83
C VAL A 22 36.66 -2.91 3.17
N ALA A 23 36.68 -3.81 4.15
CA ALA A 23 37.18 -3.53 5.48
C ALA A 23 38.71 -3.51 5.61
N GLN A 24 39.39 -4.25 4.75
CA GLN A 24 40.85 -4.52 4.90
C GLN A 24 41.67 -3.24 4.92
N GLY A 25 42.44 -3.06 6.00
CA GLY A 25 43.30 -1.88 6.22
C GLY A 25 42.56 -0.62 6.67
N ILE A 26 41.25 -0.67 6.85
CA ILE A 26 40.42 0.45 7.33
C ILE A 26 39.83 0.13 8.71
N ILE A 27 39.05 -0.95 8.81
CA ILE A 27 38.37 -1.38 10.02
C ILE A 27 38.29 -2.91 10.09
N SER A 28 37.83 -3.47 11.20
CA SER A 28 37.58 -4.90 11.27
C SER A 28 36.36 -5.33 10.49
N VAL A 29 36.38 -6.53 9.93
CA VAL A 29 35.21 -7.09 9.18
C VAL A 29 33.94 -7.10 10.03
N PRO A 30 33.93 -7.50 11.31
CA PRO A 30 32.75 -7.41 12.16
C PRO A 30 32.26 -5.98 12.38
N TYR A 31 33.16 -5.00 12.43
CA TYR A 31 32.78 -3.59 12.59
C TYR A 31 32.08 -3.06 11.32
N LEU A 32 32.60 -3.37 10.13
CA LEU A 32 31.94 -3.04 8.87
C LEU A 32 30.55 -3.71 8.79
N ALA A 33 30.45 -4.99 9.16
CA ALA A 33 29.17 -5.67 9.21
C ALA A 33 28.16 -4.98 10.14
N ASN A 34 28.61 -4.47 11.28
CA ASN A 34 27.79 -3.70 12.21
C ASN A 34 27.36 -2.34 11.63
N ILE A 35 28.23 -1.66 10.87
CA ILE A 35 27.88 -0.43 10.14
C ILE A 35 26.82 -0.73 9.08
N GLU A 36 27.07 -1.73 8.23
CA GLU A 36 26.13 -2.13 7.17
C GLU A 36 24.75 -2.57 7.69
N ASN A 37 24.72 -3.02 8.91
CA ASN A 37 23.48 -3.43 9.59
C ASN A 37 22.87 -2.31 10.46
N GLY A 38 23.40 -1.09 10.43
CA GLY A 38 22.89 0.05 11.19
C GLY A 38 23.12 -0.02 12.70
N ILE A 39 23.88 -1.01 13.21
CA ILE A 39 24.18 -1.20 14.64
C ILE A 39 25.20 -0.19 15.13
N LYS A 40 26.13 0.21 14.27
CA LYS A 40 27.21 1.15 14.56
C LYS A 40 27.19 2.30 13.55
N VAL A 41 27.54 3.48 14.03
CA VAL A 41 27.77 4.66 13.20
C VAL A 41 29.27 4.73 12.88
N ALA A 42 29.59 4.89 11.60
CA ALA A 42 30.98 5.10 11.18
C ALA A 42 31.38 6.58 11.42
N SER A 43 32.64 6.82 11.76
CA SER A 43 33.18 8.18 11.76
C SER A 43 33.31 8.72 10.33
N LEU A 44 33.35 10.04 10.19
CA LEU A 44 33.57 10.73 8.92
C LEU A 44 34.80 10.16 8.17
N GLU A 45 35.91 10.03 8.86
CA GLU A 45 37.17 9.48 8.34
C GLU A 45 36.98 8.05 7.84
N THR A 46 36.26 7.22 8.60
CA THR A 46 35.93 5.84 8.18
C THR A 46 35.09 5.83 6.91
N LEU A 47 34.10 6.69 6.78
CA LEU A 47 33.26 6.80 5.59
C LEU A 47 34.06 7.21 4.35
N ILE A 48 35.00 8.18 4.49
CA ILE A 48 35.91 8.60 3.43
C ILE A 48 36.74 7.40 2.92
N HIS A 49 37.35 6.63 3.84
CA HIS A 49 38.13 5.48 3.46
C HIS A 49 37.30 4.36 2.81
N ILE A 50 36.07 4.16 3.28
CA ILE A 50 35.12 3.20 2.68
C ILE A 50 34.72 3.67 1.27
N ALA A 51 34.41 4.96 1.07
CA ALA A 51 34.08 5.51 -0.24
C ALA A 51 35.19 5.29 -1.26
N ARG A 52 36.44 5.61 -0.88
CA ARG A 52 37.63 5.36 -1.71
C ARG A 52 37.82 3.87 -2.04
N ARG A 53 37.58 2.99 -1.08
CA ARG A 53 37.69 1.53 -1.28
C ARG A 53 36.56 1.00 -2.18
N LEU A 54 35.40 1.60 -2.12
CA LEU A 54 34.26 1.30 -2.99
C LEU A 54 34.39 1.97 -4.37
N ASP A 55 35.41 2.82 -4.57
CA ASP A 55 35.61 3.60 -5.80
C ASP A 55 34.34 4.38 -6.17
N ILE A 56 33.92 5.21 -5.22
CA ILE A 56 32.79 6.15 -5.34
C ILE A 56 33.18 7.53 -4.79
N PRO A 57 32.54 8.63 -5.26
CA PRO A 57 32.69 9.95 -4.65
C PRO A 57 32.37 9.94 -3.15
N GLU A 58 33.18 10.66 -2.37
CA GLU A 58 33.01 10.69 -0.90
C GLU A 58 31.66 11.27 -0.50
N GLU A 59 31.15 12.23 -1.27
CA GLU A 59 29.86 12.89 -1.10
C GLU A 59 28.72 11.90 -0.97
N ILE A 60 28.74 10.79 -1.72
CA ILE A 60 27.71 9.74 -1.69
C ILE A 60 27.50 9.14 -0.27
N LEU A 61 28.57 9.10 0.53
CA LEU A 61 28.50 8.59 1.91
C LEU A 61 28.45 9.69 2.97
N LEU A 62 28.72 10.95 2.59
CA LEU A 62 28.85 12.08 3.52
C LEU A 62 27.63 12.99 3.53
N MET A 63 26.63 12.71 2.70
CA MET A 63 25.44 13.55 2.55
C MET A 63 24.69 13.74 3.86
N SER A 64 24.44 15.01 4.20
CA SER A 64 23.54 15.43 5.26
C SER A 64 22.17 15.84 4.68
N GLU A 65 21.14 15.82 5.49
CA GLU A 65 19.82 16.35 5.11
C GLU A 65 19.93 17.89 4.98
N ASP A 66 19.90 18.38 3.76
CA ASP A 66 19.82 19.80 3.42
C ASP A 66 18.38 20.23 3.09
N GLU A 67 18.20 21.46 2.59
CA GLU A 67 16.87 21.98 2.24
C GLU A 67 16.27 21.26 1.02
N GLU A 68 17.09 20.84 0.04
CA GLU A 68 16.61 20.11 -1.16
C GLU A 68 16.12 18.72 -0.77
N ASN A 69 16.84 18.00 0.07
CA ASN A 69 16.41 16.73 0.63
C ASN A 69 15.09 16.84 1.40
N ARG A 70 14.89 17.90 2.18
CA ARG A 70 13.62 18.15 2.89
C ARG A 70 12.47 18.41 1.93
N ALA A 71 12.71 19.16 0.85
CA ALA A 71 11.70 19.42 -0.17
C ALA A 71 11.30 18.13 -0.89
N LEU A 72 12.26 17.28 -1.26
CA LEU A 72 12.00 15.97 -1.85
C LEU A 72 11.26 15.03 -0.90
N LEU A 73 11.65 14.97 0.38
CA LEU A 73 10.93 14.17 1.38
C LEU A 73 9.47 14.61 1.51
N LYS A 74 9.22 15.93 1.50
CA LYS A 74 7.85 16.46 1.51
C LYS A 74 7.07 16.07 0.26
N GLU A 75 7.69 16.11 -0.92
CA GLU A 75 7.04 15.64 -2.16
C GLU A 75 6.73 14.14 -2.11
N LEU A 76 7.62 13.33 -1.55
CA LEU A 76 7.40 11.90 -1.34
C LEU A 76 6.26 11.62 -0.35
N ASP A 77 6.11 12.44 0.70
CA ASP A 77 4.95 12.38 1.61
C ASP A 77 3.63 12.65 0.89
N GLU A 78 3.59 13.68 0.05
CA GLU A 78 2.42 13.98 -0.77
C GLU A 78 2.10 12.84 -1.74
N ILE A 79 3.13 12.22 -2.34
CA ILE A 79 2.95 11.01 -3.17
C ILE A 79 2.38 9.84 -2.34
N PHE A 80 2.84 9.66 -1.11
CA PHE A 80 2.30 8.64 -0.21
C PHE A 80 0.83 8.90 0.13
N GLU A 81 0.46 10.14 0.42
CA GLU A 81 -0.93 10.52 0.66
C GLU A 81 -1.82 10.21 -0.55
N LEU A 82 -1.37 10.56 -1.75
CA LEU A 82 -2.05 10.20 -3.00
C LEU A 82 -2.11 8.68 -3.17
N LEU A 83 -1.04 7.96 -2.86
CA LEU A 83 -0.96 6.51 -2.99
C LEU A 83 -1.96 5.81 -2.05
N VAL A 84 -2.13 6.30 -0.83
CA VAL A 84 -3.13 5.77 0.12
C VAL A 84 -4.55 6.14 -0.30
N CYS A 85 -4.78 7.42 -0.68
CA CYS A 85 -6.12 8.01 -0.74
C CYS A 85 -6.70 8.20 -2.15
N SER A 86 -5.90 8.10 -3.24
CA SER A 86 -6.31 8.63 -4.54
C SER A 86 -5.91 7.80 -5.78
N ASN A 87 -6.01 8.42 -6.95
CA ASN A 87 -5.90 7.83 -8.29
C ASN A 87 -4.45 7.51 -8.69
N PRO A 88 -4.15 6.32 -9.25
CA PRO A 88 -2.82 5.89 -9.64
C PRO A 88 -2.11 6.72 -10.74
N LYS A 89 -2.86 7.39 -11.63
CA LYS A 89 -2.26 8.08 -12.78
C LYS A 89 -1.37 9.27 -12.41
N GLU A 90 -1.77 10.06 -11.43
CA GLU A 90 -0.98 11.21 -10.96
C GLU A 90 0.30 10.75 -10.27
N ILE A 91 0.22 9.66 -9.51
CA ILE A 91 1.37 9.09 -8.79
C ILE A 91 2.47 8.63 -9.76
N GLU A 92 2.09 7.91 -10.83
CA GLU A 92 3.07 7.45 -11.83
C GLU A 92 3.82 8.63 -12.45
N SER A 93 3.11 9.68 -12.84
CA SER A 93 3.71 10.89 -13.42
C SER A 93 4.69 11.57 -12.46
N ARG A 94 4.34 11.70 -11.18
CA ARG A 94 5.22 12.33 -10.17
C ARG A 94 6.46 11.47 -9.89
N LEU A 95 6.30 10.15 -9.72
CA LEU A 95 7.43 9.24 -9.53
C LEU A 95 8.38 9.24 -10.74
N MET A 96 7.84 9.25 -11.97
CA MET A 96 8.66 9.34 -13.19
C MET A 96 9.43 10.67 -13.24
N LYS A 97 8.78 11.78 -12.92
CA LYS A 97 9.42 13.09 -12.90
C LYS A 97 10.60 13.16 -11.92
N ILE A 98 10.44 12.57 -10.73
CA ILE A 98 11.57 12.47 -9.76
C ILE A 98 12.68 11.60 -10.35
N ALA A 99 12.36 10.43 -10.91
CA ALA A 99 13.36 9.52 -11.47
C ALA A 99 14.14 10.11 -12.65
N GLU A 100 13.53 11.02 -13.43
CA GLU A 100 14.17 11.67 -14.59
C GLU A 100 15.04 12.88 -14.19
N ASN A 101 14.68 13.60 -13.12
CA ASN A 101 15.31 14.88 -12.78
C ASN A 101 16.24 14.81 -11.57
N VAL A 102 16.20 13.72 -10.80
CA VAL A 102 16.95 13.56 -9.55
C VAL A 102 17.88 12.34 -9.65
N GLU A 103 19.16 12.56 -9.44
CA GLU A 103 20.13 11.47 -9.30
C GLU A 103 20.07 10.90 -7.86
N LEU A 104 19.10 10.02 -7.59
CA LEU A 104 18.79 9.50 -6.26
C LEU A 104 19.99 8.97 -5.47
N GLN A 105 21.02 8.46 -6.16
CA GLN A 105 22.26 8.02 -5.51
C GLN A 105 23.05 9.18 -4.87
N HIS A 106 22.82 10.40 -5.36
CA HIS A 106 23.43 11.63 -4.85
C HIS A 106 22.56 12.34 -3.80
N GLU A 107 21.39 11.78 -3.49
CA GLU A 107 20.50 12.28 -2.44
C GLU A 107 20.78 11.59 -1.10
N SER A 108 20.16 12.08 -0.01
CA SER A 108 20.28 11.41 1.27
C SER A 108 19.73 9.97 1.20
N PRO A 109 20.28 9.02 1.98
CA PRO A 109 19.75 7.66 2.02
C PRO A 109 18.27 7.58 2.40
N ALA A 110 17.75 8.58 3.11
CA ALA A 110 16.32 8.65 3.45
C ALA A 110 15.47 8.95 2.21
N VAL A 111 15.87 9.91 1.38
CA VAL A 111 15.19 10.22 0.11
C VAL A 111 15.22 9.02 -0.83
N GLU A 112 16.41 8.45 -1.05
CA GLU A 112 16.60 7.31 -1.95
C GLU A 112 15.70 6.12 -1.55
N LEU A 113 15.71 5.72 -0.29
CA LEU A 113 14.91 4.58 0.19
C LEU A 113 13.42 4.89 0.21
N SER A 114 13.03 6.13 0.55
CA SER A 114 11.63 6.56 0.50
C SER A 114 11.07 6.45 -0.91
N PHE A 115 11.84 6.92 -1.90
CA PHE A 115 11.45 6.82 -3.30
C PHE A 115 11.24 5.37 -3.73
N TYR A 116 12.19 4.47 -3.44
CA TYR A 116 12.06 3.06 -3.84
C TYR A 116 10.95 2.34 -3.09
N CYS A 117 10.71 2.63 -1.81
CA CYS A 117 9.57 2.09 -1.08
C CYS A 117 8.23 2.50 -1.72
N LEU A 118 8.07 3.77 -2.08
CA LEU A 118 6.85 4.27 -2.74
C LEU A 118 6.70 3.71 -4.15
N GLN A 119 7.78 3.59 -4.92
CA GLN A 119 7.76 2.99 -6.25
C GLN A 119 7.34 1.52 -6.21
N VAL A 120 7.88 0.75 -5.27
CA VAL A 120 7.49 -0.66 -5.05
C VAL A 120 6.02 -0.76 -4.65
N ALA A 121 5.58 0.06 -3.69
CA ALA A 121 4.18 0.11 -3.24
C ALA A 121 3.23 0.46 -4.39
N PHE A 122 3.59 1.45 -5.22
CA PHE A 122 2.84 1.83 -6.41
C PHE A 122 2.73 0.68 -7.42
N TYR A 123 3.84 -0.01 -7.70
CA TYR A 123 3.84 -1.12 -8.63
C TYR A 123 2.99 -2.30 -8.14
N TYR A 124 3.07 -2.67 -6.86
CA TYR A 124 2.18 -3.70 -6.30
C TYR A 124 0.71 -3.27 -6.35
N LYS A 125 0.41 -2.01 -6.01
CA LYS A 125 -0.96 -1.48 -6.06
C LYS A 125 -1.53 -1.44 -7.47
N THR A 126 -0.69 -1.25 -8.49
CA THR A 126 -1.08 -1.19 -9.91
C THR A 126 -0.83 -2.49 -10.68
N TRP A 127 -0.63 -3.61 -9.97
CA TRP A 127 -0.47 -4.97 -10.52
C TRP A 127 0.73 -5.12 -11.48
N LYS A 128 1.72 -4.25 -11.38
CA LYS A 128 2.98 -4.31 -12.12
C LYS A 128 4.01 -5.16 -11.34
N PHE A 129 3.64 -6.38 -10.97
CA PHE A 129 4.37 -7.23 -10.00
C PHE A 129 5.82 -7.46 -10.36
N SER A 130 6.12 -7.80 -11.61
CA SER A 130 7.52 -8.03 -12.06
C SER A 130 8.41 -6.80 -11.85
N ARG A 131 7.87 -5.59 -12.11
CA ARG A 131 8.60 -4.33 -11.84
C ARG A 131 8.80 -4.09 -10.35
N ALA A 132 7.79 -4.38 -9.54
CA ALA A 132 7.90 -4.27 -8.09
C ALA A 132 9.01 -5.16 -7.54
N GLU A 133 9.03 -6.44 -7.95
CA GLU A 133 10.03 -7.44 -7.54
C GLU A 133 11.45 -7.05 -7.97
N GLU A 134 11.61 -6.52 -9.18
CA GLU A 134 12.91 -6.03 -9.68
C GLU A 134 13.46 -4.90 -8.80
N VAL A 135 12.65 -3.87 -8.53
CA VAL A 135 13.04 -2.73 -7.67
C VAL A 135 13.31 -3.18 -6.24
N GLU A 136 12.42 -4.01 -5.68
CA GLU A 136 12.56 -4.56 -4.32
C GLU A 136 13.84 -5.39 -4.18
N ALA A 137 14.12 -6.28 -5.12
CA ALA A 137 15.33 -7.11 -5.11
C ALA A 137 16.61 -6.29 -5.23
N LYS A 138 16.59 -5.20 -6.00
CA LYS A 138 17.77 -4.36 -6.20
C LYS A 138 18.04 -3.45 -5.00
N TYR A 139 17.03 -2.78 -4.46
CA TYR A 139 17.22 -1.68 -3.52
C TYR A 139 16.78 -2.01 -2.08
N LEU A 140 15.75 -2.86 -1.87
CA LEU A 140 15.15 -3.11 -0.56
C LEU A 140 15.49 -4.47 0.05
N LYS A 141 15.89 -5.47 -0.73
CA LYS A 141 16.18 -6.84 -0.25
C LYS A 141 17.15 -6.89 0.93
N ASN A 142 18.11 -5.97 0.98
CA ASN A 142 19.11 -5.93 2.05
C ASN A 142 18.58 -5.26 3.33
N ALA A 143 17.44 -4.56 3.23
CA ALA A 143 16.77 -3.89 4.34
C ALA A 143 15.88 -4.85 5.15
N GLU A 144 15.24 -5.86 4.52
CA GLU A 144 14.17 -6.71 5.06
C GLU A 144 14.40 -7.23 6.50
N LYS A 145 15.61 -7.62 6.84
CA LYS A 145 15.88 -8.28 8.12
C LYS A 145 15.95 -7.34 9.33
N ARG A 146 15.97 -6.01 9.13
CA ARG A 146 16.21 -5.03 10.20
C ARG A 146 15.50 -3.69 9.98
N VAL A 147 14.49 -3.67 9.15
CA VAL A 147 13.71 -2.47 8.81
C VAL A 147 13.26 -1.73 10.09
N GLU A 148 12.73 -2.45 11.06
CA GLU A 148 12.17 -1.89 12.30
C GLU A 148 13.21 -1.12 13.14
N ASN A 149 14.49 -1.50 13.06
CA ASN A 149 15.57 -0.86 13.81
C ASN A 149 16.35 0.19 13.00
N ALA A 150 16.20 0.19 11.67
CA ALA A 150 17.00 1.02 10.78
C ALA A 150 16.22 2.20 10.17
N PHE A 151 14.91 2.06 10.00
CA PHE A 151 14.11 3.06 9.32
C PHE A 151 13.47 4.05 10.31
N PRO A 152 13.46 5.36 9.99
CA PRO A 152 12.65 6.32 10.73
C PRO A 152 11.15 6.01 10.51
N PRO A 153 10.25 6.48 11.41
CA PRO A 153 8.82 6.13 11.37
C PRO A 153 8.15 6.38 10.02
N GLN A 154 8.49 7.47 9.35
CA GLN A 154 7.96 7.84 8.05
C GLN A 154 8.32 6.81 6.96
N LEU A 155 9.60 6.44 6.87
CA LEU A 155 10.07 5.43 5.93
C LEU A 155 9.50 4.03 6.27
N LEU A 156 9.29 3.74 7.56
CA LEU A 156 8.60 2.53 8.00
C LEU A 156 7.16 2.48 7.46
N SER A 157 6.43 3.60 7.49
CA SER A 157 5.07 3.68 6.95
C SER A 157 5.04 3.32 5.47
N TYR A 158 5.95 3.84 4.65
CA TYR A 158 6.03 3.51 3.24
C TYR A 158 6.35 2.04 2.99
N TYR A 159 7.33 1.52 3.75
CA TYR A 159 7.73 0.12 3.65
C TYR A 159 6.61 -0.83 4.05
N TYR A 160 5.98 -0.62 5.21
CA TYR A 160 4.89 -1.48 5.68
C TYR A 160 3.68 -1.42 4.77
N TYR A 161 3.33 -0.24 4.25
CA TYR A 161 2.29 -0.09 3.25
C TYR A 161 2.61 -0.91 1.99
N GLY A 162 3.83 -0.81 1.47
CA GLY A 162 4.29 -1.60 0.32
C GLY A 162 4.19 -3.10 0.56
N GLN A 163 4.62 -3.58 1.74
CA GLN A 163 4.52 -5.00 2.11
C GLN A 163 3.05 -5.44 2.29
N ALA A 164 2.22 -4.62 2.91
CA ALA A 164 0.80 -4.91 3.07
C ALA A 164 0.11 -5.08 1.70
N VAL A 165 0.34 -4.15 0.76
CA VAL A 165 -0.19 -4.23 -0.61
C VAL A 165 0.36 -5.45 -1.36
N LYS A 166 1.67 -5.74 -1.25
CA LYS A 166 2.31 -6.93 -1.83
C LYS A 166 1.60 -8.21 -1.40
N HIS A 167 1.41 -8.37 -0.09
CA HIS A 167 0.81 -9.58 0.46
C HIS A 167 -0.70 -9.68 0.21
N SER A 168 -1.39 -8.56 0.09
CA SER A 168 -2.81 -8.53 -0.32
C SER A 168 -2.99 -8.91 -1.80
N HIS A 169 -2.14 -8.42 -2.72
CA HIS A 169 -2.40 -8.49 -4.15
C HIS A 169 -1.52 -9.48 -4.91
N ALA A 170 -0.23 -9.61 -4.56
CA ALA A 170 0.71 -10.41 -5.34
C ALA A 170 0.89 -11.82 -4.78
N THR A 171 1.04 -11.96 -3.47
CA THR A 171 1.27 -13.27 -2.85
C THR A 171 0.01 -13.90 -2.28
N CYS A 172 -1.08 -13.14 -2.16
CA CYS A 172 -2.33 -13.54 -1.53
C CYS A 172 -2.14 -14.16 -0.13
N ASN A 173 -1.09 -13.73 0.57
CA ASN A 173 -0.86 -14.11 1.96
C ASN A 173 -1.58 -13.11 2.88
N TYR A 174 -2.91 -13.26 2.96
CA TYR A 174 -3.79 -12.32 3.63
C TYR A 174 -3.50 -12.18 5.12
N GLN A 175 -3.03 -13.24 5.79
CA GLN A 175 -2.62 -13.17 7.19
C GLN A 175 -1.45 -12.21 7.38
N LEU A 176 -0.40 -12.35 6.57
CA LEU A 176 0.76 -11.48 6.63
C LEU A 176 0.43 -10.05 6.16
N ALA A 177 -0.50 -9.91 5.21
CA ALA A 177 -1.01 -8.60 4.82
C ALA A 177 -1.66 -7.87 6.00
N VAL A 178 -2.52 -8.54 6.77
CA VAL A 178 -3.15 -7.99 7.99
C VAL A 178 -2.08 -7.51 8.98
N GLU A 179 -1.04 -8.31 9.25
CA GLU A 179 0.05 -7.92 10.16
C GLU A 179 0.74 -6.63 9.73
N TYR A 180 0.99 -6.45 8.42
CA TYR A 180 1.58 -5.22 7.89
C TYR A 180 0.60 -4.04 7.90
N TRP A 181 -0.69 -4.26 7.62
CA TRP A 181 -1.70 -3.21 7.74
C TRP A 181 -1.86 -2.73 9.19
N GLU A 182 -1.83 -3.64 10.19
CA GLU A 182 -1.85 -3.26 11.60
C GLU A 182 -0.63 -2.42 12.00
N LYS A 183 0.56 -2.75 11.46
CA LYS A 183 1.75 -1.90 11.62
C LYS A 183 1.55 -0.51 11.00
N CYS A 184 0.88 -0.40 9.85
CA CYS A 184 0.53 0.90 9.27
C CYS A 184 -0.43 1.69 10.17
N VAL A 185 -1.45 1.04 10.73
CA VAL A 185 -2.39 1.65 11.70
C VAL A 185 -1.63 2.20 12.92
N ALA A 186 -0.66 1.46 13.45
CA ALA A 186 0.11 1.86 14.62
C ALA A 186 1.03 3.07 14.39
N LEU A 187 1.32 3.43 13.14
CA LEU A 187 2.24 4.52 12.78
C LEU A 187 1.55 5.83 12.41
N THR A 188 0.22 5.92 12.46
CA THR A 188 -0.49 7.12 12.00
C THR A 188 -1.68 7.47 12.88
N ASP A 189 -1.91 8.78 13.04
CA ASP A 189 -3.12 9.35 13.63
C ASP A 189 -4.03 10.00 12.55
N ASN A 190 -3.63 9.93 11.27
CA ASN A 190 -4.39 10.50 10.17
C ASN A 190 -5.67 9.69 9.94
N LYS A 191 -6.83 10.29 10.18
CA LYS A 191 -8.14 9.64 10.05
C LYS A 191 -8.38 9.04 8.65
N ASN A 192 -7.93 9.72 7.59
CA ASN A 192 -8.09 9.22 6.24
C ASN A 192 -7.28 7.94 6.00
N PHE A 193 -6.05 7.89 6.51
CA PHE A 193 -5.20 6.71 6.42
C PHE A 193 -5.79 5.57 7.24
N LEU A 194 -6.16 5.85 8.51
CA LEU A 194 -6.78 4.86 9.39
C LEU A 194 -8.03 4.25 8.76
N THR A 195 -8.90 5.08 8.17
CA THR A 195 -10.10 4.60 7.47
C THR A 195 -9.74 3.62 6.35
N VAL A 196 -8.77 4.00 5.48
CA VAL A 196 -8.33 3.13 4.38
C VAL A 196 -7.71 1.84 4.91
N PHE A 197 -6.84 1.91 5.91
CA PHE A 197 -6.15 0.75 6.45
C PHE A 197 -7.13 -0.23 7.11
N HIS A 198 -8.11 0.25 7.87
CA HIS A 198 -9.15 -0.61 8.44
C HIS A 198 -10.02 -1.27 7.36
N VAL A 199 -10.36 -0.58 6.28
CA VAL A 199 -11.05 -1.19 5.13
C VAL A 199 -10.17 -2.26 4.48
N CYS A 200 -8.87 -2.02 4.29
CA CYS A 200 -7.95 -3.01 3.74
C CYS A 200 -7.81 -4.25 4.64
N ILE A 201 -7.73 -4.08 5.96
CA ILE A 201 -7.71 -5.19 6.92
C ILE A 201 -9.01 -5.99 6.83
N CYS A 202 -10.15 -5.31 6.82
CA CYS A 202 -11.46 -5.94 6.65
C CYS A 202 -11.51 -6.81 5.39
N ILE A 203 -11.08 -6.28 4.24
CA ILE A 203 -11.02 -7.02 2.97
C ILE A 203 -10.12 -8.27 3.09
N ASN A 204 -8.95 -8.15 3.69
CA ASN A 204 -8.03 -9.29 3.86
C ASN A 204 -8.62 -10.37 4.79
N TYR A 205 -9.41 -10.02 5.79
CA TYR A 205 -10.16 -10.99 6.61
C TYR A 205 -11.32 -11.63 5.83
N ILE A 206 -12.04 -10.86 5.01
CA ILE A 206 -13.08 -11.39 4.11
C ILE A 206 -12.50 -12.43 3.15
N CYS A 207 -11.33 -12.17 2.55
CA CYS A 207 -10.64 -13.12 1.67
C CYS A 207 -10.26 -14.43 2.37
N GLN A 208 -10.17 -14.43 3.69
CA GLN A 208 -9.93 -15.61 4.52
C GLN A 208 -11.23 -16.24 5.06
N SER A 209 -12.39 -15.66 4.74
CA SER A 209 -13.70 -16.01 5.31
C SER A 209 -13.76 -15.86 6.84
N ILE A 210 -13.01 -14.92 7.41
CA ILE A 210 -12.95 -14.62 8.84
C ILE A 210 -13.75 -13.34 9.10
N TYR A 211 -15.05 -13.48 9.36
CA TYR A 211 -16.00 -12.36 9.36
C TYR A 211 -16.06 -11.56 10.65
N GLU A 212 -15.78 -12.14 11.82
CA GLU A 212 -15.88 -11.46 13.12
C GLU A 212 -14.84 -10.32 13.25
N PRO A 213 -13.52 -10.54 13.02
CA PRO A 213 -12.55 -9.46 12.98
C PRO A 213 -12.82 -8.46 11.84
N ALA A 214 -13.27 -8.95 10.66
CA ALA A 214 -13.63 -8.08 9.54
C ALA A 214 -14.71 -7.07 9.96
N LEU A 215 -15.74 -7.52 10.69
CA LEU A 215 -16.79 -6.66 11.22
C LEU A 215 -16.24 -5.62 12.21
N GLY A 216 -15.30 -5.99 13.05
CA GLY A 216 -14.62 -5.08 13.98
C GLY A 216 -13.89 -3.96 13.25
N HIS A 217 -13.12 -4.28 12.21
CA HIS A 217 -12.38 -3.29 11.44
C HIS A 217 -13.27 -2.39 10.59
N ILE A 218 -14.33 -2.91 9.98
CA ILE A 218 -15.25 -2.06 9.22
C ILE A 218 -16.02 -1.11 10.14
N GLN A 219 -16.30 -1.52 11.39
CA GLN A 219 -16.88 -0.65 12.41
C GLN A 219 -15.92 0.50 12.77
N GLN A 220 -14.64 0.22 12.94
CA GLN A 220 -13.64 1.25 13.21
C GLN A 220 -13.54 2.24 12.05
N ALA A 221 -13.50 1.75 10.80
CA ALA A 221 -13.53 2.61 9.62
C ALA A 221 -14.77 3.51 9.58
N TRP A 222 -15.95 2.97 9.91
CA TRP A 222 -17.20 3.72 9.98
C TRP A 222 -17.15 4.82 11.04
N ASP A 223 -16.68 4.49 12.25
CA ASP A 223 -16.63 5.43 13.38
C ASP A 223 -15.70 6.62 13.13
N LEU A 224 -14.69 6.44 12.29
CA LEU A 224 -13.78 7.52 11.90
C LEU A 224 -14.42 8.56 11.00
N ILE A 225 -15.37 8.18 10.12
CA ILE A 225 -15.89 9.06 9.07
C ILE A 225 -17.41 9.26 9.08
N LYS A 226 -18.17 8.64 10.00
CA LYS A 226 -19.65 8.66 10.04
C LYS A 226 -20.27 10.05 10.05
N ASP A 227 -19.53 11.04 10.55
CA ASP A 227 -19.98 12.44 10.62
C ASP A 227 -19.54 13.27 9.39
N GLU A 228 -18.83 12.67 8.45
CA GLU A 228 -18.27 13.29 7.25
C GLU A 228 -18.85 12.62 6.01
N GLU A 229 -19.79 13.26 5.31
CA GLU A 229 -20.31 12.71 4.05
C GLU A 229 -19.19 12.59 3.00
N GLN A 230 -18.74 11.35 2.75
CA GLN A 230 -17.65 11.06 1.83
C GLN A 230 -17.99 9.92 0.86
N GLU A 231 -17.36 9.92 -0.32
CA GLU A 231 -17.49 8.85 -1.31
C GLU A 231 -17.14 7.46 -0.74
N ARG A 232 -16.26 7.41 0.26
CA ARG A 232 -15.84 6.17 0.95
C ARG A 232 -16.95 5.47 1.72
N PHE A 233 -18.04 6.14 2.04
CA PHE A 233 -19.21 5.50 2.66
C PHE A 233 -19.76 4.34 1.86
N VAL A 234 -19.71 4.45 0.52
CA VAL A 234 -20.19 3.42 -0.38
C VAL A 234 -19.50 2.09 -0.11
N SER A 235 -18.16 2.08 -0.06
CA SER A 235 -17.39 0.86 0.19
C SER A 235 -17.61 0.33 1.60
N ILE A 236 -17.64 1.19 2.61
CA ILE A 236 -17.84 0.77 4.01
C ILE A 236 -19.22 0.16 4.20
N LEU A 237 -20.28 0.80 3.72
CA LEU A 237 -21.65 0.31 3.81
C LEU A 237 -21.83 -1.01 3.04
N TYR A 238 -21.17 -1.13 1.87
CA TYR A 238 -21.13 -2.37 1.12
C TYR A 238 -20.50 -3.52 1.92
N PHE A 239 -19.29 -3.32 2.45
CA PHE A 239 -18.62 -4.37 3.22
C PHE A 239 -19.37 -4.73 4.51
N TYR A 240 -20.03 -3.78 5.15
CA TYR A 240 -20.95 -4.09 6.24
C TYR A 240 -22.07 -5.04 5.79
N GLY A 241 -22.77 -4.66 4.71
CA GLY A 241 -23.85 -5.48 4.15
C GLY A 241 -23.34 -6.86 3.73
N TYR A 242 -22.17 -6.90 3.09
CA TYR A 242 -21.54 -8.15 2.65
C TYR A 242 -21.23 -9.09 3.81
N ILE A 243 -20.58 -8.59 4.88
CA ILE A 243 -20.27 -9.39 6.07
C ILE A 243 -21.54 -9.94 6.70
N TYR A 244 -22.56 -9.09 6.93
CA TYR A 244 -23.83 -9.54 7.49
C TYR A 244 -24.51 -10.58 6.61
N PHE A 245 -24.44 -10.44 5.29
CA PHE A 245 -24.95 -11.42 4.35
C PHE A 245 -24.24 -12.77 4.49
N GLN A 246 -22.92 -12.79 4.56
CA GLN A 246 -22.12 -13.99 4.68
C GLN A 246 -22.35 -14.76 6.01
N ILE A 247 -22.61 -14.03 7.09
CA ILE A 247 -22.90 -14.66 8.40
C ILE A 247 -24.38 -14.94 8.62
N GLY A 248 -25.24 -14.71 7.60
CA GLY A 248 -26.66 -15.05 7.64
C GLY A 248 -27.58 -14.01 8.31
N PHE A 249 -27.09 -12.83 8.65
CA PHE A 249 -27.92 -11.73 9.17
C PHE A 249 -28.56 -10.94 8.03
N ILE A 250 -29.51 -11.58 7.35
CA ILE A 250 -30.11 -11.09 6.09
C ILE A 250 -30.84 -9.74 6.26
N VAL A 251 -31.49 -9.51 7.40
CA VAL A 251 -32.21 -8.24 7.66
C VAL A 251 -31.23 -7.07 7.74
N GLU A 252 -30.14 -7.24 8.47
CA GLU A 252 -29.07 -6.26 8.64
C GLU A 252 -28.35 -6.02 7.31
N ALA A 253 -28.05 -7.09 6.56
CA ALA A 253 -27.46 -7.00 5.23
C ALA A 253 -28.34 -6.17 4.28
N LYS A 254 -29.62 -6.51 4.21
CA LYS A 254 -30.63 -5.78 3.40
C LYS A 254 -30.71 -4.31 3.78
N TYR A 255 -30.65 -3.99 5.08
CA TYR A 255 -30.66 -2.61 5.57
C TYR A 255 -29.41 -1.85 5.08
N ARG A 256 -28.19 -2.42 5.25
CA ARG A 256 -26.93 -1.79 4.80
C ARG A 256 -26.89 -1.61 3.29
N PHE A 257 -27.32 -2.60 2.52
CA PHE A 257 -27.39 -2.50 1.05
C PHE A 257 -28.37 -1.40 0.61
N LYS A 258 -29.53 -1.25 1.27
CA LYS A 258 -30.44 -0.14 0.99
C LYS A 258 -29.80 1.22 1.29
N GLN A 259 -29.07 1.36 2.38
CA GLN A 259 -28.31 2.58 2.70
C GLN A 259 -27.29 2.88 1.59
N THR A 260 -26.56 1.86 1.11
CA THR A 260 -25.60 2.03 0.00
C THR A 260 -26.31 2.55 -1.26
N LEU A 261 -27.45 1.98 -1.64
CA LEU A 261 -28.22 2.42 -2.79
C LEU A 261 -28.78 3.85 -2.65
N GLN A 262 -29.22 4.22 -1.44
CA GLN A 262 -29.64 5.61 -1.16
C GLN A 262 -28.48 6.60 -1.34
N TYR A 263 -27.27 6.18 -0.94
CA TYR A 263 -26.07 6.98 -1.11
C TYR A 263 -25.75 7.22 -2.59
N PHE A 264 -25.90 6.20 -3.45
CA PHE A 264 -25.76 6.37 -4.92
C PHE A 264 -26.75 7.37 -5.53
N SER A 265 -27.96 7.46 -4.99
CA SER A 265 -28.94 8.46 -5.44
C SER A 265 -28.47 9.89 -5.16
N LYS A 266 -27.73 10.08 -4.05
CA LYS A 266 -27.20 11.38 -3.63
C LYS A 266 -25.86 11.70 -4.31
N TYR A 267 -25.04 10.68 -4.58
CA TYR A 267 -23.69 10.80 -5.14
C TYR A 267 -23.50 9.85 -6.34
N PRO A 268 -24.08 10.21 -7.51
CA PRO A 268 -24.06 9.33 -8.70
C PRO A 268 -22.65 9.11 -9.27
N GLU A 269 -21.67 9.98 -8.91
CA GLU A 269 -20.25 9.85 -9.29
C GLU A 269 -19.49 8.83 -8.43
N ALA A 270 -20.08 8.33 -7.35
CA ALA A 270 -19.46 7.28 -6.54
C ALA A 270 -19.21 6.01 -7.37
N LYS A 271 -18.23 5.20 -6.96
CA LYS A 271 -17.79 4.01 -7.70
C LYS A 271 -18.94 3.09 -8.08
N LYS A 272 -19.36 3.14 -9.33
CA LYS A 272 -20.55 2.46 -9.86
C LYS A 272 -20.46 0.93 -9.74
N ILE A 273 -19.26 0.36 -9.62
CA ILE A 273 -19.10 -1.06 -9.40
C ILE A 273 -19.81 -1.55 -8.12
N TYR A 274 -19.75 -0.79 -7.02
CA TYR A 274 -20.48 -1.12 -5.80
C TYR A 274 -22.00 -1.11 -5.98
N TYR A 275 -22.52 -0.26 -6.87
CA TYR A 275 -23.94 -0.27 -7.21
C TYR A 275 -24.35 -1.63 -7.80
N PHE A 276 -23.60 -2.12 -8.79
CA PHE A 276 -23.89 -3.40 -9.44
C PHE A 276 -23.83 -4.58 -8.45
N VAL A 277 -22.78 -4.63 -7.63
CA VAL A 277 -22.62 -5.72 -6.65
C VAL A 277 -23.71 -5.67 -5.58
N VAL A 278 -24.06 -4.48 -5.09
CA VAL A 278 -25.16 -4.34 -4.12
C VAL A 278 -26.50 -4.77 -4.74
N GLN A 279 -26.77 -4.42 -5.99
CA GLN A 279 -27.99 -4.87 -6.69
C GLN A 279 -28.00 -6.40 -6.87
N LEU A 280 -26.85 -7.01 -7.17
CA LEU A 280 -26.71 -8.45 -7.25
C LEU A 280 -27.04 -9.10 -5.89
N LYS A 281 -26.40 -8.62 -4.80
CA LYS A 281 -26.68 -9.16 -3.46
C LYS A 281 -28.12 -8.95 -3.00
N MET A 282 -28.73 -7.84 -3.39
CA MET A 282 -30.17 -7.59 -3.13
C MET A 282 -31.06 -8.56 -3.92
N ALA A 283 -30.67 -8.94 -5.14
CA ALA A 283 -31.40 -9.98 -5.90
C ALA A 283 -31.22 -11.37 -5.23
N GLU A 284 -30.00 -11.73 -4.81
CA GLU A 284 -29.74 -12.97 -4.07
C GLU A 284 -30.60 -13.05 -2.80
N ILE A 285 -30.79 -11.95 -2.07
CA ILE A 285 -31.68 -11.89 -0.91
C ILE A 285 -33.12 -12.19 -1.30
N GLU A 286 -33.64 -11.66 -2.41
CA GLU A 286 -34.99 -11.98 -2.89
C GLU A 286 -35.15 -13.48 -3.14
N ASN A 287 -34.12 -14.13 -3.72
CA ASN A 287 -34.13 -15.57 -3.92
C ASN A 287 -34.18 -16.35 -2.60
N ILE A 288 -33.39 -15.94 -1.62
CA ILE A 288 -33.39 -16.52 -0.26
C ILE A 288 -34.75 -16.36 0.42
N GLU A 289 -35.43 -15.22 0.21
CA GLU A 289 -36.78 -14.95 0.74
C GLU A 289 -37.90 -15.69 -0.05
N GLY A 290 -37.57 -16.47 -1.10
CA GLY A 290 -38.51 -17.25 -1.90
C GLY A 290 -39.15 -16.48 -3.05
N ASN A 291 -38.68 -15.28 -3.37
CA ASN A 291 -39.21 -14.44 -4.43
C ASN A 291 -38.50 -14.69 -5.78
N GLU A 292 -38.51 -15.92 -6.29
CA GLU A 292 -37.78 -16.33 -7.51
C GLU A 292 -38.08 -15.45 -8.73
N THR A 293 -39.34 -15.11 -8.97
CA THR A 293 -39.72 -14.24 -10.10
C THR A 293 -39.02 -12.89 -10.04
N LEU A 294 -39.03 -12.27 -8.88
CA LEU A 294 -38.38 -10.97 -8.66
C LEU A 294 -36.85 -11.06 -8.76
N PHE A 295 -36.28 -12.18 -8.31
CA PHE A 295 -34.85 -12.48 -8.50
C PHE A 295 -34.48 -12.44 -10.00
N TYR A 296 -35.15 -13.23 -10.84
CA TYR A 296 -34.87 -13.29 -12.28
C TYR A 296 -35.10 -11.94 -12.99
N GLU A 297 -36.12 -11.19 -12.62
CA GLU A 297 -36.37 -9.86 -13.15
C GLU A 297 -35.21 -8.90 -12.83
N LYS A 298 -34.76 -8.87 -11.57
CA LYS A 298 -33.63 -8.02 -11.12
C LYS A 298 -32.33 -8.40 -11.82
N ILE A 299 -31.99 -9.70 -11.89
CA ILE A 299 -30.77 -10.18 -12.58
C ILE A 299 -30.79 -9.81 -14.06
N THR A 300 -31.94 -9.99 -14.72
CA THR A 300 -32.07 -9.65 -16.15
C THR A 300 -31.90 -8.14 -16.40
N SER A 301 -32.45 -7.30 -15.52
CA SER A 301 -32.29 -5.84 -15.59
C SER A 301 -30.84 -5.44 -15.35
N LEU A 302 -30.23 -5.99 -14.29
CA LEU A 302 -28.84 -5.71 -13.90
C LEU A 302 -27.85 -6.08 -15.00
N TYR A 303 -28.05 -7.24 -15.63
CA TYR A 303 -27.22 -7.69 -16.75
C TYR A 303 -27.25 -6.71 -17.93
N LYS A 304 -28.44 -6.20 -18.29
CA LYS A 304 -28.57 -5.21 -19.36
C LYS A 304 -27.87 -3.90 -19.02
N GLU A 305 -28.00 -3.45 -17.77
CA GLU A 305 -27.33 -2.23 -17.29
C GLU A 305 -25.80 -2.38 -17.28
N LEU A 306 -25.29 -3.55 -16.85
CA LEU A 306 -23.86 -3.84 -16.81
C LEU A 306 -23.24 -3.84 -18.21
N ILE A 307 -23.88 -4.51 -19.18
CA ILE A 307 -23.40 -4.48 -20.58
C ILE A 307 -23.39 -3.05 -21.13
N ALA A 308 -24.43 -2.26 -20.88
CA ALA A 308 -24.46 -0.88 -21.31
C ALA A 308 -23.36 -0.03 -20.67
N TYR A 309 -22.99 -0.33 -19.42
CA TYR A 309 -21.91 0.35 -18.71
C TYR A 309 -20.54 -0.04 -19.25
N GLU A 310 -20.25 -1.33 -19.48
CA GLU A 310 -18.98 -1.83 -20.02
C GLU A 310 -18.66 -1.25 -21.40
N THR A 311 -19.67 -1.06 -22.24
CA THR A 311 -19.48 -0.47 -23.59
C THR A 311 -19.09 1.01 -23.54
N THR A 312 -19.33 1.71 -22.44
CA THR A 312 -19.08 3.16 -22.31
C THR A 312 -17.88 3.52 -21.42
N ASN A 313 -17.46 2.63 -20.52
CA ASN A 313 -16.47 2.92 -19.47
C ASN A 313 -15.49 1.78 -19.22
N ILE A 314 -14.54 1.55 -20.12
CA ILE A 314 -13.48 0.54 -19.92
C ILE A 314 -12.32 1.17 -19.14
N SER A 315 -12.48 1.41 -17.85
CA SER A 315 -11.35 1.59 -16.93
C SER A 315 -11.73 1.17 -15.52
N PHE A 316 -11.73 -0.14 -15.28
CA PHE A 316 -11.77 -0.66 -13.91
C PHE A 316 -10.47 -0.31 -13.20
N ASN A 317 -10.58 0.35 -12.05
CA ASN A 317 -9.45 0.53 -11.13
C ASN A 317 -9.13 -0.81 -10.48
N ASN A 318 -7.86 -1.20 -10.40
CA ASN A 318 -7.42 -2.47 -9.82
C ASN A 318 -7.86 -2.69 -8.36
N ASN A 319 -8.27 -1.65 -7.63
CA ASN A 319 -8.84 -1.77 -6.28
C ASN A 319 -10.25 -2.39 -6.26
N ASP A 320 -10.90 -2.51 -7.41
CA ASP A 320 -12.26 -3.04 -7.53
C ASP A 320 -12.27 -4.56 -7.83
N TYR A 321 -11.08 -5.19 -7.92
CA TYR A 321 -10.94 -6.58 -8.38
C TYR A 321 -11.67 -7.60 -7.48
N LEU A 322 -11.64 -7.42 -6.16
CA LEU A 322 -12.39 -8.27 -5.22
C LEU A 322 -13.91 -8.13 -5.40
N VAL A 323 -14.36 -6.96 -5.84
CA VAL A 323 -15.77 -6.67 -6.12
C VAL A 323 -16.17 -7.26 -7.49
N ILE A 324 -15.24 -7.27 -8.46
CA ILE A 324 -15.45 -7.79 -9.82
C ILE A 324 -15.55 -9.32 -9.85
N THR A 325 -14.81 -10.03 -8.99
CA THR A 325 -14.84 -11.50 -8.96
C THR A 325 -16.18 -12.07 -8.47
N GLU A 326 -17.09 -11.23 -7.97
CA GLU A 326 -18.44 -11.63 -7.58
C GLU A 326 -19.52 -11.36 -8.66
N LEU A 327 -19.19 -10.55 -9.68
CA LEU A 327 -20.05 -10.30 -10.84
C LEU A 327 -19.84 -11.33 -11.94
#